data_705d91f0893708b352059cf466c8637c
#
_entry.id   705d91f0893708b352059cf466c8637c
#
_cell.length_a   1.000
_cell.length_b   1.000
_cell.length_c   1.000
_cell.angle_alpha   90.00
_cell.angle_beta   90.00
_cell.angle_gamma   90.00
#
_symmetry.space_group_name_H-M   'P 1'
#
loop_
_entity.id
_entity.type
_entity.pdbx_description
1 polymer ?
#
loop_
_entity_poly.entity_id
_entity_poly.type
_entity_poly.pdbx_seq_one_letter_code
_entity_poly.pdbx_strand_id
1 'polypeptide(L)' 'MDTVINRLSEIEAAAGAIVEEANARKKAFAEEMDAKTAAFDKSMEQETARRIAEIQEKMEADMNGLLAKQKAES' A
#
# COMPACT_ATOMS: atom_id res chain seq x y z
N MET A 1 22.11 33.71 -38.14
CA MET A 1 21.31 34.16 -36.99
C MET A 1 20.09 33.26 -36.74
N ASP A 2 19.28 33.03 -37.75
CA ASP A 2 18.09 32.18 -37.60
C ASP A 2 18.44 30.75 -37.17
N THR A 3 19.56 30.22 -37.66
CA THR A 3 20.01 28.86 -37.29
C THR A 3 20.35 28.76 -35.79
N VAL A 4 20.98 29.78 -35.22
CA VAL A 4 21.33 29.83 -33.82
C VAL A 4 20.10 29.93 -32.96
N ILE A 5 19.18 30.81 -33.34
CA ILE A 5 17.90 30.97 -32.64
C ILE A 5 17.07 29.70 -32.70
N ASN A 6 17.04 29.02 -33.83
CA ASN A 6 16.33 27.77 -34.00
C ASN A 6 16.94 26.67 -33.14
N ARG A 7 18.25 26.58 -33.05
CA ARG A 7 18.94 25.61 -32.18
C ARG A 7 18.70 25.87 -30.71
N LEU A 8 18.73 27.15 -30.31
CA LEU A 8 18.39 27.51 -28.91
C LEU A 8 16.96 27.14 -28.57
N SER A 9 16.04 27.40 -29.51
CA SER A 9 14.65 27.03 -29.34
C SER A 9 14.47 25.50 -29.24
N GLU A 10 15.19 24.73 -30.04
CA GLU A 10 15.18 23.28 -29.99
C GLU A 10 15.71 22.75 -28.66
N ILE A 11 16.82 23.32 -28.18
CA ILE A 11 17.44 22.97 -26.91
C ILE A 11 16.48 23.26 -25.75
N GLU A 12 15.85 24.43 -25.78
CA GLU A 12 14.88 24.82 -24.77
C GLU A 12 13.67 23.88 -24.76
N ALA A 13 13.15 23.54 -25.93
CA ALA A 13 12.05 22.60 -26.05
C ALA A 13 12.44 21.21 -25.58
N ALA A 14 13.64 20.74 -25.91
CA ALA A 14 14.15 19.45 -25.47
C ALA A 14 14.33 19.42 -23.94
N ALA A 15 14.86 20.49 -23.36
CA ALA A 15 15.02 20.63 -21.91
C ALA A 15 13.67 20.62 -21.21
N GLY A 16 12.69 21.35 -21.77
CA GLY A 16 11.33 21.37 -21.24
C GLY A 16 10.67 19.99 -21.29
N ALA A 17 10.86 19.24 -22.36
CA ALA A 17 10.34 17.90 -22.50
C ALA A 17 10.95 16.93 -21.47
N ILE A 18 12.24 17.08 -21.18
CA ILE A 18 12.93 16.27 -20.16
C ILE A 18 12.33 16.56 -18.78
N VAL A 19 12.12 17.82 -18.46
CA VAL A 19 11.51 18.22 -17.18
C VAL A 19 10.09 17.69 -17.06
N GLU A 20 9.29 17.81 -18.11
CA GLU A 20 7.92 17.30 -18.13
C GLU A 20 7.88 15.79 -17.93
N GLU A 21 8.75 15.06 -18.61
CA GLU A 21 8.86 13.61 -18.46
C GLU A 21 9.27 13.23 -17.03
N ALA A 22 10.26 13.94 -16.48
CA ALA A 22 10.70 13.70 -15.10
C ALA A 22 9.56 13.93 -14.10
N ASN A 23 8.79 14.99 -14.28
CA ASN A 23 7.64 15.29 -13.42
C ASN A 23 6.52 14.26 -13.58
N ALA A 24 6.27 13.79 -14.79
CA ALA A 24 5.30 12.74 -15.05
C ALA A 24 5.70 11.41 -14.38
N ARG A 25 6.99 11.05 -14.46
CA ARG A 25 7.52 9.86 -13.79
C ARG A 25 7.44 9.97 -12.28
N LYS A 26 7.75 11.15 -11.75
CA LYS A 26 7.66 11.41 -10.31
C LYS A 26 6.23 11.25 -9.82
N LYS A 27 5.27 11.79 -10.55
CA LYS A 27 3.85 11.67 -10.24
C LYS A 27 3.38 10.22 -10.30
N ALA A 28 3.74 9.51 -11.37
CA ALA A 28 3.38 8.10 -11.55
C ALA A 28 3.97 7.23 -10.44
N PHE A 29 5.22 7.49 -10.06
CA PHE A 29 5.88 6.79 -8.96
C PHE A 29 5.16 7.01 -7.63
N ALA A 30 4.79 8.27 -7.33
CA ALA A 30 4.07 8.60 -6.11
C ALA A 30 2.71 7.90 -6.06
N GLU A 31 1.97 7.89 -7.16
CA GLU A 31 0.68 7.19 -7.26
C GLU A 31 0.85 5.68 -7.09
N GLU A 32 1.87 5.10 -7.70
CA GLU A 32 2.17 3.68 -7.57
C GLU A 32 2.52 3.31 -6.12
N MET A 33 3.35 4.13 -5.47
CA MET A 33 3.73 3.88 -4.08
C MET A 33 2.56 4.05 -3.14
N ASP A 34 1.69 5.04 -3.36
CA ASP A 34 0.48 5.23 -2.57
C ASP A 34 -0.45 4.01 -2.70
N ALA A 35 -0.62 3.49 -3.91
CA ALA A 35 -1.43 2.30 -4.15
C ALA A 35 -0.85 1.06 -3.46
N LYS A 36 0.47 0.89 -3.51
CA LYS A 36 1.16 -0.22 -2.84
C LYS A 36 1.03 -0.12 -1.32
N THR A 37 1.17 1.08 -0.78
CA THR A 37 1.02 1.33 0.66
C THR A 37 -0.41 1.02 1.10
N ALA A 38 -1.40 1.49 0.36
CA ALA A 38 -2.81 1.21 0.67
C ALA A 38 -3.12 -0.29 0.62
N ALA A 39 -2.59 -0.99 -0.38
CA ALA A 39 -2.77 -2.44 -0.50
C ALA A 39 -2.10 -3.20 0.65
N PHE A 40 -0.90 -2.76 1.03
CA PHE A 40 -0.17 -3.34 2.17
C PHE A 40 -0.94 -3.13 3.47
N ASP A 41 -1.41 -1.91 3.73
CA ASP A 41 -2.18 -1.59 4.93
C ASP A 41 -3.45 -2.43 5.01
N LYS A 42 -4.15 -2.57 3.91
CA LYS A 42 -5.35 -3.40 3.84
C LYS A 42 -5.04 -4.86 4.14
N SER A 43 -3.95 -5.38 3.56
CA SER A 43 -3.50 -6.75 3.80
C SER A 43 -3.15 -6.97 5.26
N MET A 44 -2.47 -6.01 5.89
CA MET A 44 -2.10 -6.09 7.30
C MET A 44 -3.34 -6.04 8.20
N GLU A 45 -4.30 -5.19 7.89
CA GLU A 45 -5.56 -5.11 8.63
C GLU A 45 -6.34 -6.43 8.55
N GLN A 46 -6.41 -7.02 7.37
CA GLN A 46 -7.08 -8.31 7.16
C GLN A 46 -6.37 -9.43 7.93
N GLU A 47 -5.05 -9.46 7.89
CA GLU A 47 -4.27 -10.46 8.63
C GLU A 47 -4.45 -10.31 10.14
N THR A 48 -4.44 -9.07 10.63
CA THR A 48 -4.67 -8.78 12.05
C THR A 48 -6.07 -9.21 12.47
N ALA A 49 -7.08 -8.89 11.67
CA ALA A 49 -8.46 -9.30 11.95
C ALA A 49 -8.60 -10.82 11.98
N ARG A 50 -7.94 -11.51 11.05
CA ARG A 50 -7.93 -12.98 11.01
C ARG A 50 -7.31 -13.57 12.27
N ARG A 51 -6.19 -13.03 12.71
CA ARG A 51 -5.51 -13.50 13.93
C ARG A 51 -6.34 -13.26 15.17
N ILE A 52 -6.98 -12.10 15.26
CA ILE A 52 -7.87 -11.79 16.37
C ILE A 52 -9.05 -12.76 16.41
N ALA A 53 -9.65 -13.04 15.24
CA ALA A 53 -10.76 -14.00 15.16
C ALA A 53 -10.33 -15.40 15.60
N GLU A 54 -9.14 -15.85 15.20
CA GLU A 54 -8.61 -17.15 15.62
C GLU A 54 -8.37 -17.21 17.12
N ILE A 55 -7.84 -16.15 17.71
CA ILE A 55 -7.60 -16.09 19.16
C ILE A 55 -8.93 -16.12 19.91
N GLN A 56 -9.90 -15.33 19.45
CA GLN A 56 -11.25 -15.32 20.05
C GLN A 56 -11.91 -16.69 19.97
N GLU A 57 -11.83 -17.34 18.83
CA GLU A 57 -12.39 -18.69 18.63
C GLU A 57 -11.73 -19.71 19.57
N LYS A 58 -10.41 -19.64 19.69
CA LYS A 58 -9.67 -20.52 20.60
C LYS A 58 -10.03 -20.26 22.05
N MET A 59 -10.12 -19.01 22.45
CA MET A 59 -10.52 -18.65 23.81
C MET A 59 -11.93 -19.12 24.13
N GLU A 60 -12.85 -18.98 23.18
CA GLU A 60 -14.21 -19.46 23.33
C GLU A 60 -14.26 -20.98 23.47
N ALA A 61 -13.50 -21.70 22.64
CA ALA A 61 -13.40 -23.16 22.74
C ALA A 61 -12.81 -23.61 24.07
N ASP A 62 -11.75 -22.93 24.53
CA ASP A 62 -11.11 -23.22 25.82
C ASP A 62 -12.09 -22.97 26.98
N MET A 63 -12.82 -21.85 26.92
CA MET A 63 -13.84 -21.51 27.93
C MET A 63 -14.95 -22.55 27.96
N ASN A 64 -15.46 -22.95 26.80
CA ASN A 64 -16.50 -23.97 26.69
C ASN A 64 -16.02 -25.32 27.22
N GLY A 65 -14.77 -25.65 26.98
CA GLY A 65 -14.14 -26.86 27.51
C GLY A 65 -14.05 -26.85 29.03
N LEU A 66 -13.66 -25.70 29.60
CA LEU A 66 -13.59 -25.54 31.06
C LEU A 66 -14.97 -25.61 31.71
N LEU A 67 -15.97 -24.97 31.10
CA LEU A 67 -17.35 -25.02 31.58
C LEU A 67 -17.91 -26.45 31.55
N ALA A 68 -17.66 -27.18 30.46
CA ALA A 68 -18.07 -28.55 30.32
C ALA A 68 -17.45 -29.45 31.39
N LYS A 69 -16.12 -29.26 31.62
CA LYS A 69 -15.37 -30.00 32.65
C LYS A 69 -15.90 -29.70 34.06
N GLN A 70 -16.14 -28.43 34.37
CA GLN A 70 -16.68 -28.02 35.67
C GLN A 70 -18.07 -28.59 35.90
N LYS A 71 -18.90 -28.59 34.88
CA LYS A 71 -20.26 -29.13 34.94
C LYS A 71 -20.24 -30.65 35.16
N ALA A 72 -19.30 -31.34 34.52
CA ALA A 72 -19.15 -32.78 34.68
C ALA A 72 -18.67 -33.19 36.10
N GLU A 73 -17.86 -32.34 36.74
CA GLU A 73 -17.32 -32.57 38.07
C GLU A 73 -18.29 -32.21 39.20
N SER A 74 -19.29 -31.41 38.91
CA SER A 74 -20.29 -31.05 39.90
C SER A 74 -21.48 -31.97 39.84
#